data_21729b0ea4c66fd053cb16c8087aff15
#
_entry.id   21729b0ea4c66fd053cb16c8087aff15
#
_cell.length_a   1.000
_cell.length_b   1.000
_cell.length_c   1.000
_cell.angle_alpha   90.00
_cell.angle_beta   90.00
_cell.angle_gamma   90.00
#
_symmetry.space_group_name_H-M   'P 1'
#
loop_
_entity.id
_entity.type
_entity.pdbx_description
1 polymer ?
#
loop_
_entity_poly.entity_id
_entity_poly.type
_entity_poly.pdbx_seq_one_letter_code
_entity_poly.pdbx_strand_id
1 'polypeptide(L)'
;MIDWASFVAPCFHLNPISNGSVLSVNANGETEWETRKAYHAVGSHDSSVRIKTVAVNEQGHGTHIYVDGNPIKFMQGHNLFGTDNLHSLLYGFLSHLCPMPDLYLSPTDLDRERWTRGDIELSRVDCTYMFDVGSSDNANAWIRYAEQYATLSHRGKGQIGKGSTLYFGKHSRRSALKFYPKGEEFKKHAHPDFLLNPSLLDYANKSLRAEAVIRSMELKRLNLNLVKNWDTDTCSYLVNYYLKRLNMSEVKALVSDQSENLKPRLKAVYELWKLGHDIKSMYPRRTYFRYRNEIMKEIGIDIGVL
;
A
#
# COMPACT_ATOMS: atom_id res chain seq x y z
N MET A 1 -2.80 -2.44 11.07
CA MET A 1 -1.83 -1.36 11.36
C MET A 1 -1.86 -0.30 10.26
N ILE A 2 -1.39 0.90 10.58
CA ILE A 2 -1.26 1.99 9.60
C ILE A 2 0.08 1.84 8.88
N ASP A 3 0.05 1.89 7.55
CA ASP A 3 1.24 1.71 6.70
C ASP A 3 1.65 3.00 6.00
N TRP A 4 0.70 3.76 5.48
CA TRP A 4 0.95 5.01 4.75
C TRP A 4 0.04 6.11 5.25
N ALA A 5 0.55 7.34 5.32
CA ALA A 5 -0.24 8.51 5.57
C ALA A 5 0.18 9.67 4.65
N SER A 6 -0.82 10.37 4.11
CA SER A 6 -0.64 11.65 3.43
C SER A 6 -1.49 12.68 4.16
N PHE A 7 -0.86 13.72 4.68
CA PHE A 7 -1.54 14.66 5.56
C PHE A 7 -0.95 16.08 5.48
N VAL A 8 -1.73 17.03 5.97
CA VAL A 8 -1.29 18.41 6.24
C VAL A 8 -1.34 18.65 7.74
N ALA A 9 -0.23 19.14 8.29
CA ALA A 9 -0.12 19.48 9.71
C ALA A 9 0.31 20.94 9.89
N PRO A 10 -0.20 21.66 10.90
CA PRO A 10 0.35 22.94 11.30
C PRO A 10 1.79 22.71 11.79
N CYS A 11 2.70 23.52 11.32
CA CYS A 11 4.11 23.46 11.73
C CYS A 11 4.80 24.74 11.26
N PHE A 12 5.21 25.56 12.19
CA PHE A 12 5.98 26.75 11.86
C PHE A 12 7.41 26.38 11.44
N HIS A 13 7.93 27.07 10.42
CA HIS A 13 9.32 26.99 9.97
C HIS A 13 9.69 28.26 9.19
N LEU A 14 10.93 28.70 9.35
CA LEU A 14 11.40 29.99 8.79
C LEU A 14 11.41 29.99 7.25
N ASN A 15 11.96 28.93 6.65
CA ASN A 15 12.14 28.85 5.21
C ASN A 15 11.18 27.81 4.61
N PRO A 16 10.42 28.12 3.55
CA PRO A 16 9.56 27.14 2.89
C PRO A 16 10.34 25.94 2.36
N ILE A 17 9.88 24.75 2.72
CA ILE A 17 10.46 23.47 2.29
C ILE A 17 9.99 23.15 0.88
N SER A 18 10.93 23.02 -0.06
CA SER A 18 10.65 22.54 -1.43
C SER A 18 11.91 22.04 -2.10
N ASN A 19 11.73 21.20 -3.11
CA ASN A 19 12.80 20.83 -4.06
C ASN A 19 12.50 21.44 -5.44
N GLY A 20 12.30 22.78 -5.47
CA GLY A 20 11.89 23.53 -6.65
C GLY A 20 10.37 23.62 -6.81
N SER A 21 9.94 23.98 -8.04
CA SER A 21 8.53 24.19 -8.40
C SER A 21 8.12 23.29 -9.56
N VAL A 22 6.83 23.01 -9.64
CA VAL A 22 6.15 22.43 -10.80
C VAL A 22 5.19 23.48 -11.35
N LEU A 23 5.35 23.84 -12.61
CA LEU A 23 4.55 24.84 -13.31
C LEU A 23 3.67 24.14 -14.36
N SER A 24 2.41 24.56 -14.49
CA SER A 24 1.60 24.30 -15.67
C SER A 24 1.59 25.55 -16.54
N VAL A 25 1.94 25.38 -17.81
CA VAL A 25 1.98 26.48 -18.79
C VAL A 25 0.99 26.16 -19.89
N ASN A 26 0.10 27.12 -20.21
CA ASN A 26 -0.86 26.98 -21.28
C ASN A 26 -0.22 27.12 -22.68
N ALA A 27 -1.01 26.93 -23.73
CA ALA A 27 -0.53 27.02 -25.12
C ALA A 27 0.03 28.40 -25.52
N ASN A 28 -0.30 29.45 -24.78
CA ASN A 28 0.18 30.82 -25.01
C ASN A 28 1.46 31.14 -24.24
N GLY A 29 2.02 30.19 -23.46
CA GLY A 29 3.20 30.38 -22.63
C GLY A 29 2.93 31.02 -21.26
N GLU A 30 1.67 31.16 -20.83
CA GLU A 30 1.30 31.75 -19.54
C GLU A 30 1.22 30.68 -18.46
N THR A 31 1.69 30.97 -17.25
CA THR A 31 1.62 30.06 -16.10
C THR A 31 0.17 29.99 -15.59
N GLU A 32 -0.46 28.80 -15.69
CA GLU A 32 -1.79 28.57 -15.16
C GLU A 32 -1.78 28.32 -13.66
N TRP A 33 -0.81 27.54 -13.18
CA TRP A 33 -0.61 27.27 -11.76
C TRP A 33 0.83 26.87 -11.47
N GLU A 34 1.24 27.10 -10.23
CA GLU A 34 2.52 26.68 -9.67
C GLU A 34 2.28 25.93 -8.36
N THR A 35 3.04 24.86 -8.11
CA THR A 35 3.11 24.19 -6.81
C THR A 35 4.54 23.83 -6.46
N ARG A 36 4.86 23.88 -5.16
CA ARG A 36 6.16 23.43 -4.67
C ARG A 36 6.34 21.93 -4.92
N LYS A 37 7.48 21.57 -5.47
CA LYS A 37 7.90 20.16 -5.57
C LYS A 37 8.32 19.69 -4.18
N ALA A 38 7.85 18.50 -3.78
CA ALA A 38 8.19 17.97 -2.48
C ALA A 38 9.68 17.64 -2.36
N TYR A 39 10.25 17.96 -1.22
CA TYR A 39 11.56 17.50 -0.77
C TYR A 39 11.45 16.05 -0.29
N HIS A 40 12.50 15.24 -0.48
CA HIS A 40 12.59 13.88 0.02
C HIS A 40 13.43 13.88 1.30
N ALA A 41 12.76 13.89 2.45
CA ALA A 41 13.43 13.71 3.72
C ALA A 41 13.80 12.24 3.89
N VAL A 42 15.08 11.97 4.16
CA VAL A 42 15.60 10.60 4.34
C VAL A 42 15.63 10.28 5.84
N GLY A 43 14.96 9.20 6.21
CA GLY A 43 14.91 8.68 7.56
C GLY A 43 15.93 7.58 7.83
N SER A 44 15.63 6.73 8.80
CA SER A 44 16.49 5.59 9.11
C SER A 44 16.48 4.58 7.95
N HIS A 45 17.62 3.91 7.74
CA HIS A 45 17.75 2.79 6.78
C HIS A 45 17.26 3.14 5.36
N ASP A 46 17.69 4.30 4.83
CA ASP A 46 17.39 4.81 3.48
C ASP A 46 15.89 4.92 3.14
N SER A 47 15.03 4.85 4.14
CA SER A 47 13.61 5.14 3.93
C SER A 47 13.38 6.65 3.78
N SER A 48 12.42 7.04 2.97
CA SER A 48 12.14 8.46 2.75
C SER A 48 10.66 8.78 2.75
N VAL A 49 10.34 10.02 3.09
CA VAL A 49 9.01 10.62 2.95
C VAL A 49 9.09 11.90 2.14
N ARG A 50 8.01 12.25 1.47
CA ARG A 50 7.89 13.50 0.72
C ARG A 50 7.32 14.56 1.63
N ILE A 51 7.98 15.72 1.71
CA ILE A 51 7.56 16.85 2.52
C ILE A 51 7.63 18.14 1.72
N LYS A 52 6.67 19.05 1.91
CA LYS A 52 6.70 20.41 1.35
C LYS A 52 5.86 21.37 2.17
N THR A 53 6.22 22.64 2.15
CA THR A 53 5.37 23.71 2.66
C THR A 53 4.15 23.90 1.77
N VAL A 54 2.96 24.00 2.38
CA VAL A 54 1.69 24.22 1.66
C VAL A 54 1.01 25.54 2.02
N ALA A 55 1.40 26.16 3.12
CA ALA A 55 0.92 27.50 3.50
C ALA A 55 2.07 28.32 4.11
N VAL A 56 2.05 29.62 3.84
CA VAL A 56 2.98 30.60 4.39
C VAL A 56 2.21 31.76 5.01
N ASN A 57 2.82 32.47 5.97
CA ASN A 57 2.29 33.72 6.52
C ASN A 57 2.73 34.93 5.68
N GLU A 58 2.35 36.14 6.09
CA GLU A 58 2.68 37.40 5.41
C GLU A 58 4.19 37.67 5.33
N GLN A 59 4.97 37.15 6.27
CA GLN A 59 6.43 37.24 6.28
C GLN A 59 7.12 36.21 5.41
N GLY A 60 6.36 35.33 4.75
CA GLY A 60 6.89 34.24 3.89
C GLY A 60 7.32 33.00 4.68
N HIS A 61 7.15 32.95 5.99
CA HIS A 61 7.46 31.77 6.80
C HIS A 61 6.42 30.67 6.60
N GLY A 62 6.85 29.43 6.59
CA GLY A 62 5.94 28.29 6.51
C GLY A 62 5.09 28.12 7.76
N THR A 63 3.80 27.83 7.59
CA THR A 63 2.83 27.60 8.67
C THR A 63 2.25 26.18 8.66
N HIS A 64 2.26 25.52 7.51
CA HIS A 64 1.75 24.15 7.35
C HIS A 64 2.65 23.37 6.42
N ILE A 65 2.86 22.10 6.75
CA ILE A 65 3.58 21.13 5.93
C ILE A 65 2.62 20.06 5.40
N TYR A 66 2.80 19.68 4.15
CA TYR A 66 2.26 18.44 3.59
C TYR A 66 3.32 17.35 3.71
N VAL A 67 2.92 16.20 4.20
CA VAL A 67 3.76 15.00 4.28
C VAL A 67 3.07 13.83 3.62
N ASP A 68 3.85 12.98 2.91
CA ASP A 68 3.35 11.81 2.21
C ASP A 68 4.38 10.69 2.25
N GLY A 69 4.06 9.59 2.89
CA GLY A 69 4.95 8.45 3.03
C GLY A 69 4.53 7.44 4.09
N ASN A 70 5.47 6.56 4.43
CA ASN A 70 5.29 5.54 5.46
C ASN A 70 5.99 5.98 6.75
N PRO A 71 5.26 6.49 7.78
CA PRO A 71 5.86 6.99 9.01
C PRO A 71 6.62 5.91 9.77
N ILE A 72 6.06 4.69 9.81
CA ILE A 72 6.66 3.56 10.54
C ILE A 72 7.98 3.16 9.89
N LYS A 73 7.98 2.95 8.56
CA LYS A 73 9.19 2.58 7.84
C LYS A 73 10.25 3.68 7.94
N PHE A 74 9.85 4.95 7.94
CA PHE A 74 10.75 6.09 8.10
C PHE A 74 11.49 6.07 9.43
N MET A 75 10.79 5.77 10.54
CA MET A 75 11.36 5.80 11.89
C MET A 75 12.16 4.54 12.25
N GLN A 76 11.74 3.37 11.78
CA GLN A 76 12.32 2.07 12.18
C GLN A 76 12.91 1.23 11.03
N GLY A 77 12.87 1.72 9.79
CA GLY A 77 13.48 1.08 8.62
C GLY A 77 12.65 -0.03 7.97
N HIS A 78 11.62 -0.55 8.61
CA HIS A 78 10.72 -1.57 8.07
C HIS A 78 9.27 -1.32 8.48
N ASN A 79 8.32 -1.97 7.79
CA ASN A 79 6.89 -1.88 8.06
C ASN A 79 6.23 -3.27 8.25
N LEU A 80 6.96 -4.21 8.84
CA LEU A 80 6.40 -5.51 9.23
C LEU A 80 5.48 -5.38 10.44
N PHE A 81 5.87 -4.56 11.39
CA PHE A 81 5.13 -4.23 12.61
C PHE A 81 4.86 -2.75 12.68
N GLY A 82 3.79 -2.38 13.37
CA GLY A 82 3.38 -0.99 13.53
C GLY A 82 2.22 -0.85 14.51
N THR A 83 1.54 0.27 14.46
CA THR A 83 0.44 0.62 15.35
C THR A 83 -0.86 0.88 14.58
N ASP A 84 -2.00 0.71 15.26
CA ASP A 84 -3.32 1.13 14.80
C ASP A 84 -3.71 2.53 15.31
N ASN A 85 -2.93 3.06 16.28
CA ASN A 85 -3.15 4.38 16.82
C ASN A 85 -2.53 5.45 15.90
N LEU A 86 -3.34 6.00 14.98
CA LEU A 86 -2.91 7.02 14.03
C LEU A 86 -2.47 8.31 14.73
N HIS A 87 -3.15 8.68 15.79
CA HIS A 87 -2.86 9.90 16.53
C HIS A 87 -1.45 9.88 17.13
N SER A 88 -1.15 8.84 17.92
CA SER A 88 0.18 8.66 18.51
C SER A 88 1.26 8.50 17.44
N LEU A 89 0.95 7.81 16.34
CA LEU A 89 1.88 7.61 15.23
C LEU A 89 2.28 8.95 14.60
N LEU A 90 1.30 9.79 14.24
CA LEU A 90 1.60 11.06 13.57
C LEU A 90 2.22 12.09 14.50
N TYR A 91 1.82 12.13 15.78
CA TYR A 91 2.47 12.98 16.77
C TYR A 91 3.96 12.61 16.94
N GLY A 92 4.25 11.31 17.14
CA GLY A 92 5.63 10.82 17.26
C GLY A 92 6.45 11.06 15.99
N PHE A 93 5.84 10.83 14.84
CA PHE A 93 6.49 11.06 13.54
C PHE A 93 6.82 12.55 13.29
N LEU A 94 5.87 13.47 13.52
CA LEU A 94 6.12 14.91 13.41
C LEU A 94 7.22 15.36 14.38
N SER A 95 7.21 14.83 15.63
CA SER A 95 8.26 15.10 16.60
C SER A 95 9.63 14.59 16.13
N HIS A 96 9.67 13.45 15.42
CA HIS A 96 10.89 12.89 14.84
C HIS A 96 11.41 13.70 13.64
N LEU A 97 10.55 14.37 12.89
CA LEU A 97 10.96 15.25 11.78
C LEU A 97 11.58 16.57 12.27
N CYS A 98 11.18 17.07 13.44
CA CYS A 98 11.63 18.38 13.93
C CYS A 98 13.15 18.56 14.07
N PRO A 99 13.93 17.58 14.61
CA PRO A 99 15.38 17.73 14.73
C PRO A 99 16.14 17.49 13.43
N MET A 100 15.48 17.18 12.32
CA MET A 100 16.16 16.94 11.05
C MET A 100 16.74 18.24 10.49
N PRO A 101 18.08 18.33 10.32
CA PRO A 101 18.76 19.60 10.01
C PRO A 101 18.33 20.18 8.65
N ASP A 102 17.96 19.33 7.69
CA ASP A 102 17.59 19.77 6.34
C ASP A 102 16.17 20.35 6.25
N LEU A 103 15.33 20.14 7.28
CA LEU A 103 13.94 20.59 7.30
C LEU A 103 13.74 21.92 8.05
N TYR A 104 14.63 22.25 9.00
CA TYR A 104 14.56 23.47 9.82
C TYR A 104 13.16 23.72 10.42
N LEU A 105 12.48 22.64 10.85
CA LEU A 105 11.16 22.73 11.47
C LEU A 105 11.28 23.29 12.89
N SER A 106 10.47 24.31 13.19
CA SER A 106 10.46 24.98 14.49
C SER A 106 9.00 25.15 14.97
N PRO A 107 8.26 24.03 15.17
CA PRO A 107 6.87 24.11 15.58
C PRO A 107 6.71 24.88 16.88
N THR A 108 5.71 25.76 16.93
CA THR A 108 5.34 26.50 18.12
C THR A 108 4.66 25.58 19.14
N ASP A 109 4.49 26.04 20.37
CA ASP A 109 3.72 25.33 21.40
C ASP A 109 2.27 25.11 20.94
N LEU A 110 1.69 26.09 20.25
CA LEU A 110 0.35 25.95 19.65
C LEU A 110 0.30 24.87 18.56
N ASP A 111 1.33 24.74 17.72
CA ASP A 111 1.40 23.67 16.73
C ASP A 111 1.41 22.30 17.41
N ARG A 112 2.23 22.14 18.45
CA ARG A 112 2.32 20.89 19.23
C ARG A 112 1.00 20.57 19.95
N GLU A 113 0.32 21.57 20.50
CA GLU A 113 -1.01 21.41 21.08
C GLU A 113 -2.03 20.95 20.03
N ARG A 114 -2.00 21.53 18.83
CA ARG A 114 -2.86 21.11 17.70
C ARG A 114 -2.56 19.67 17.26
N TRP A 115 -1.30 19.23 17.26
CA TRP A 115 -0.95 17.85 17.01
C TRP A 115 -1.53 16.93 18.10
N THR A 116 -1.41 17.33 19.37
CA THR A 116 -1.98 16.59 20.51
C THR A 116 -3.50 16.47 20.42
N ARG A 117 -4.19 17.47 19.90
CA ARG A 117 -5.63 17.43 19.67
C ARG A 117 -6.02 16.65 18.40
N GLY A 118 -5.06 16.30 17.55
CA GLY A 118 -5.31 15.66 16.26
C GLY A 118 -5.90 16.59 15.19
N ASP A 119 -5.61 17.90 15.26
CA ASP A 119 -5.97 18.89 14.24
C ASP A 119 -5.03 18.80 13.03
N ILE A 120 -4.92 17.61 12.46
CA ILE A 120 -4.12 17.22 11.30
C ILE A 120 -5.07 16.74 10.21
N GLU A 121 -4.98 17.29 9.00
CA GLU A 121 -5.87 16.96 7.89
C GLU A 121 -5.26 15.82 7.05
N LEU A 122 -6.04 14.75 6.87
CA LEU A 122 -5.67 13.56 6.13
C LEU A 122 -6.18 13.61 4.69
N SER A 123 -5.33 13.25 3.73
CA SER A 123 -5.71 13.06 2.33
C SER A 123 -5.60 11.60 1.87
N ARG A 124 -4.82 10.78 2.57
CA ARG A 124 -4.73 9.33 2.37
C ARG A 124 -4.26 8.64 3.64
N VAL A 125 -4.85 7.48 3.92
CA VAL A 125 -4.35 6.52 4.92
C VAL A 125 -4.44 5.13 4.33
N ASP A 126 -3.35 4.34 4.44
CA ASP A 126 -3.35 2.93 4.08
C ASP A 126 -3.38 2.11 5.38
N CYS A 127 -4.48 1.41 5.59
CA CYS A 127 -4.68 0.50 6.71
C CYS A 127 -4.35 -0.93 6.26
N THR A 128 -3.54 -1.65 7.02
CA THR A 128 -3.04 -2.97 6.61
C THR A 128 -3.33 -4.07 7.62
N TYR A 129 -3.42 -5.27 7.08
CA TYR A 129 -3.49 -6.50 7.87
C TYR A 129 -2.56 -7.57 7.26
N MET A 130 -1.96 -8.39 8.12
CA MET A 130 -1.07 -9.47 7.71
C MET A 130 -1.76 -10.80 8.00
N PHE A 131 -1.97 -11.61 6.96
CA PHE A 131 -2.45 -12.97 7.09
C PHE A 131 -1.25 -13.92 7.11
N ASP A 132 -1.14 -14.77 8.12
CA ASP A 132 -0.21 -15.90 8.08
C ASP A 132 -0.79 -16.96 7.13
N VAL A 133 -0.11 -17.20 6.03
CA VAL A 133 -0.47 -18.20 5.02
C VAL A 133 0.57 -19.33 4.93
N GLY A 134 1.53 -19.33 5.85
CA GLY A 134 2.53 -20.37 6.04
C GLY A 134 3.74 -20.29 5.10
N SER A 135 3.59 -19.73 3.88
CA SER A 135 4.72 -19.59 2.93
C SER A 135 4.45 -18.54 1.86
N SER A 136 5.51 -18.06 1.20
CA SER A 136 5.41 -17.18 0.02
C SER A 136 4.68 -17.86 -1.15
N ASP A 137 4.84 -19.18 -1.31
CA ASP A 137 4.16 -19.93 -2.39
C ASP A 137 2.64 -19.94 -2.17
N ASN A 138 2.20 -20.11 -0.91
CA ASN A 138 0.79 -20.01 -0.56
C ASN A 138 0.23 -18.61 -0.79
N ALA A 139 1.01 -17.56 -0.46
CA ALA A 139 0.63 -16.18 -0.72
C ALA A 139 0.46 -15.93 -2.23
N ASN A 140 1.39 -16.40 -3.04
CA ASN A 140 1.34 -16.31 -4.49
C ASN A 140 0.18 -17.12 -5.08
N ALA A 141 -0.08 -18.33 -4.58
CA ALA A 141 -1.21 -19.15 -4.98
C ALA A 141 -2.54 -18.45 -4.68
N TRP A 142 -2.66 -17.84 -3.50
CA TRP A 142 -3.85 -17.05 -3.14
C TRP A 142 -4.05 -15.86 -4.08
N ILE A 143 -3.00 -15.11 -4.42
CA ILE A 143 -3.06 -13.96 -5.35
C ILE A 143 -3.58 -14.40 -6.72
N ARG A 144 -3.03 -15.50 -7.30
CA ARG A 144 -3.47 -16.02 -8.58
C ARG A 144 -4.93 -16.45 -8.56
N TYR A 145 -5.33 -17.13 -7.49
CA TYR A 145 -6.70 -17.52 -7.27
C TYR A 145 -7.64 -16.32 -7.18
N ALA A 146 -7.30 -15.34 -6.33
CA ALA A 146 -8.10 -14.13 -6.16
C ALA A 146 -8.15 -13.28 -7.44
N GLU A 147 -7.09 -13.28 -8.24
CA GLU A 147 -7.10 -12.62 -9.55
C GLU A 147 -8.15 -13.20 -10.49
N GLN A 148 -8.33 -14.50 -10.50
CA GLN A 148 -9.34 -15.13 -11.36
C GLN A 148 -10.76 -14.91 -10.81
N TYR A 149 -10.97 -15.13 -9.55
CA TYR A 149 -12.28 -15.36 -8.98
C TYR A 149 -12.79 -14.27 -8.04
N ALA A 150 -11.88 -13.52 -7.40
CA ALA A 150 -12.32 -12.46 -6.51
C ALA A 150 -12.87 -11.27 -7.28
N THR A 151 -13.95 -10.71 -6.76
CA THR A 151 -14.55 -9.46 -7.26
C THR A 151 -14.79 -8.50 -6.11
N LEU A 152 -14.73 -7.21 -6.38
CA LEU A 152 -15.10 -6.16 -5.45
C LEU A 152 -16.10 -5.23 -6.14
N SER A 153 -17.30 -5.10 -5.57
CA SER A 153 -18.39 -4.31 -6.18
C SER A 153 -17.92 -2.91 -6.56
N HIS A 154 -18.21 -2.52 -7.81
CA HIS A 154 -17.86 -1.22 -8.38
C HIS A 154 -16.36 -0.89 -8.39
N ARG A 155 -15.48 -1.90 -8.41
CA ARG A 155 -14.02 -1.72 -8.49
C ARG A 155 -13.44 -2.60 -9.58
N GLY A 156 -12.71 -1.98 -10.51
CA GLY A 156 -11.92 -2.70 -11.50
C GLY A 156 -10.77 -3.46 -10.80
N LYS A 157 -10.51 -4.67 -11.27
CA LYS A 157 -9.43 -5.54 -10.84
C LYS A 157 -8.23 -5.38 -11.78
N GLY A 158 -7.02 -5.48 -11.26
CA GLY A 158 -5.80 -5.43 -12.05
C GLY A 158 -4.57 -5.83 -11.25
N GLN A 159 -3.49 -6.12 -11.96
CA GLN A 159 -2.20 -6.52 -11.40
C GLN A 159 -1.12 -5.45 -11.58
N ILE A 160 -0.08 -5.54 -10.74
CA ILE A 160 1.16 -4.77 -10.85
C ILE A 160 2.34 -5.73 -10.63
N GLY A 161 3.44 -5.47 -11.34
CA GLY A 161 4.69 -6.17 -11.10
C GLY A 161 4.66 -7.66 -11.47
N LYS A 162 4.33 -7.98 -12.71
CA LYS A 162 4.27 -9.36 -13.22
C LYS A 162 3.35 -10.30 -12.41
N GLY A 163 2.28 -9.75 -11.83
CA GLY A 163 1.31 -10.56 -11.11
C GLY A 163 1.55 -10.73 -9.61
N SER A 164 2.59 -10.12 -9.05
CA SER A 164 2.87 -10.22 -7.61
C SER A 164 1.99 -9.34 -6.71
N THR A 165 1.23 -8.43 -7.29
CA THR A 165 0.33 -7.54 -6.54
C THR A 165 -1.03 -7.44 -7.21
N LEU A 166 -2.07 -7.83 -6.49
CA LEU A 166 -3.45 -7.73 -6.93
C LEU A 166 -4.10 -6.46 -6.39
N TYR A 167 -4.74 -5.69 -7.27
CA TYR A 167 -5.47 -4.47 -6.94
C TYR A 167 -6.94 -4.56 -7.31
N PHE A 168 -7.77 -4.02 -6.42
CA PHE A 168 -9.16 -3.65 -6.71
C PHE A 168 -9.31 -2.13 -6.55
N GLY A 169 -9.67 -1.44 -7.63
CA GLY A 169 -9.88 0.00 -7.62
C GLY A 169 -8.61 0.86 -7.59
N LYS A 170 -7.53 0.43 -8.26
CA LYS A 170 -6.25 1.16 -8.34
C LYS A 170 -6.43 2.66 -8.66
N HIS A 171 -7.28 2.99 -9.61
CA HIS A 171 -7.54 4.36 -10.08
C HIS A 171 -8.75 5.05 -9.42
N SER A 172 -9.35 4.41 -8.42
CA SER A 172 -10.47 5.00 -7.68
C SER A 172 -10.01 6.22 -6.88
N ARG A 173 -10.77 7.32 -6.93
CA ARG A 173 -10.54 8.51 -6.10
C ARG A 173 -10.97 8.32 -4.65
N ARG A 174 -11.65 7.21 -4.31
CA ARG A 174 -12.19 6.94 -2.97
C ARG A 174 -11.33 5.95 -2.21
N SER A 175 -11.26 4.70 -2.70
CA SER A 175 -10.56 3.63 -2.00
C SER A 175 -10.07 2.56 -2.95
N ALA A 176 -9.05 1.82 -2.52
CA ALA A 176 -8.60 0.62 -3.20
C ALA A 176 -8.31 -0.47 -2.15
N LEU A 177 -8.36 -1.72 -2.59
CA LEU A 177 -7.91 -2.86 -1.82
C LEU A 177 -6.75 -3.52 -2.58
N LYS A 178 -5.66 -3.82 -1.88
CA LYS A 178 -4.42 -4.33 -2.47
C LYS A 178 -3.94 -5.53 -1.69
N PHE A 179 -3.44 -6.56 -2.39
CA PHE A 179 -2.88 -7.76 -1.79
C PHE A 179 -1.53 -8.07 -2.42
N TYR A 180 -0.56 -8.51 -1.61
CA TYR A 180 0.74 -8.94 -2.09
C TYR A 180 1.48 -9.82 -1.08
N PRO A 181 2.39 -10.73 -1.57
CA PRO A 181 3.27 -11.50 -0.72
C PRO A 181 4.27 -10.55 -0.04
N LYS A 182 4.24 -10.49 1.29
CA LYS A 182 5.10 -9.55 2.02
C LYS A 182 6.57 -9.92 1.95
N GLY A 183 6.88 -11.20 1.85
CA GLY A 183 8.27 -11.67 1.73
C GLY A 183 8.99 -11.16 0.49
N GLU A 184 8.33 -11.13 -0.66
CA GLU A 184 8.91 -10.62 -1.90
C GLU A 184 9.15 -9.10 -1.84
N GLU A 185 8.17 -8.36 -1.32
CA GLU A 185 8.29 -6.91 -1.14
C GLU A 185 9.39 -6.58 -0.11
N PHE A 186 9.46 -7.33 1.00
CA PHE A 186 10.46 -7.14 2.03
C PHE A 186 11.87 -7.36 1.50
N LYS A 187 12.14 -8.47 0.79
CA LYS A 187 13.43 -8.76 0.15
C LYS A 187 13.87 -7.67 -0.83
N LYS A 188 12.92 -7.07 -1.54
CA LYS A 188 13.21 -6.05 -2.56
C LYS A 188 13.47 -4.66 -1.96
N HIS A 189 12.85 -4.32 -0.83
CA HIS A 189 12.78 -2.95 -0.33
C HIS A 189 13.26 -2.76 1.11
N ALA A 190 13.62 -3.83 1.84
CA ALA A 190 14.19 -3.71 3.16
C ALA A 190 15.68 -3.33 3.07
N HIS A 191 16.16 -2.60 4.09
CA HIS A 191 17.60 -2.40 4.23
C HIS A 191 18.31 -3.75 4.46
N PRO A 192 19.53 -3.95 3.95
CA PRO A 192 20.25 -5.21 4.06
C PRO A 192 20.34 -5.79 5.48
N ASP A 193 20.49 -4.94 6.50
CA ASP A 193 20.57 -5.37 7.91
C ASP A 193 19.34 -6.17 8.36
N PHE A 194 18.15 -5.83 7.86
CA PHE A 194 16.92 -6.56 8.20
C PHE A 194 16.83 -7.90 7.49
N LEU A 195 17.46 -8.04 6.32
CA LEU A 195 17.52 -9.32 5.60
C LEU A 195 18.42 -10.34 6.29
N LEU A 196 19.33 -9.89 7.16
CA LEU A 196 20.16 -10.74 7.99
C LEU A 196 19.43 -11.26 9.24
N ASN A 197 18.22 -10.77 9.53
CA ASN A 197 17.41 -11.25 10.65
C ASN A 197 16.46 -12.37 10.18
N PRO A 198 16.77 -13.66 10.54
CA PRO A 198 15.97 -14.79 10.07
C PRO A 198 14.50 -14.75 10.52
N SER A 199 14.24 -14.22 11.73
CA SER A 199 12.86 -14.15 12.26
C SER A 199 12.00 -13.15 11.50
N LEU A 200 12.54 -11.98 11.13
CA LEU A 200 11.82 -11.00 10.31
C LEU A 200 11.56 -11.52 8.91
N LEU A 201 12.56 -12.19 8.33
CA LEU A 201 12.44 -12.77 6.99
C LEU A 201 11.45 -13.93 6.96
N ASP A 202 11.46 -14.82 7.98
CA ASP A 202 10.51 -15.91 8.11
C ASP A 202 9.08 -15.38 8.25
N TYR A 203 8.86 -14.41 9.14
CA TYR A 203 7.56 -13.75 9.31
C TYR A 203 7.06 -13.12 8.01
N ALA A 204 7.92 -12.37 7.31
CA ALA A 204 7.58 -11.77 6.03
C ALA A 204 7.23 -12.82 4.96
N ASN A 205 8.01 -13.90 4.86
CA ASN A 205 7.80 -14.97 3.88
C ASN A 205 6.49 -15.75 4.11
N LYS A 206 6.02 -15.84 5.34
CA LYS A 206 4.74 -16.50 5.68
C LYS A 206 3.53 -15.59 5.51
N SER A 207 3.73 -14.32 5.16
CA SER A 207 2.69 -13.30 5.21
C SER A 207 2.16 -12.89 3.84
N LEU A 208 0.82 -12.91 3.73
CA LEU A 208 0.07 -12.19 2.70
C LEU A 208 -0.42 -10.87 3.32
N ARG A 209 -0.02 -9.74 2.75
CA ARG A 209 -0.49 -8.43 3.20
C ARG A 209 -1.72 -7.99 2.42
N ALA A 210 -2.74 -7.55 3.15
CA ALA A 210 -3.87 -6.80 2.62
C ALA A 210 -3.76 -5.33 3.03
N GLU A 211 -4.00 -4.41 2.08
CA GLU A 211 -3.99 -2.96 2.32
C GLU A 211 -5.29 -2.35 1.84
N ALA A 212 -6.02 -1.70 2.74
CA ALA A 212 -7.14 -0.83 2.43
C ALA A 212 -6.60 0.61 2.29
N VAL A 213 -6.55 1.09 1.05
CA VAL A 213 -6.11 2.45 0.70
C VAL A 213 -7.32 3.37 0.76
N ILE A 214 -7.36 4.30 1.70
CA ILE A 214 -8.47 5.24 1.90
C ILE A 214 -8.01 6.63 1.46
N ARG A 215 -8.67 7.20 0.45
CA ARG A 215 -8.29 8.49 -0.14
C ARG A 215 -9.24 9.62 0.30
N SER A 216 -8.88 10.86 0.01
CA SER A 216 -9.53 12.08 0.51
C SER A 216 -11.05 12.09 0.39
N MET A 217 -11.61 11.67 -0.76
CA MET A 217 -13.07 11.63 -0.96
C MET A 217 -13.75 10.63 -0.01
N GLU A 218 -13.11 9.52 0.27
CA GLU A 218 -13.65 8.51 1.17
C GLU A 218 -13.46 8.90 2.63
N LEU A 219 -12.29 9.47 2.98
CA LEU A 219 -12.01 10.01 4.30
C LEU A 219 -13.06 11.08 4.67
N LYS A 220 -13.37 12.01 3.76
CA LYS A 220 -14.41 13.03 3.97
C LYS A 220 -15.80 12.42 4.13
N ARG A 221 -16.16 11.43 3.30
CA ARG A 221 -17.45 10.73 3.38
C ARG A 221 -17.63 10.01 4.73
N LEU A 222 -16.57 9.46 5.28
CA LEU A 222 -16.56 8.75 6.56
C LEU A 222 -16.35 9.69 7.77
N ASN A 223 -16.15 10.99 7.56
CA ASN A 223 -15.76 11.96 8.58
C ASN A 223 -14.43 11.58 9.27
N LEU A 224 -13.50 10.97 8.52
CA LEU A 224 -12.18 10.54 8.97
C LEU A 224 -11.04 11.37 8.34
N ASN A 225 -11.36 12.55 7.79
CA ASN A 225 -10.37 13.45 7.21
C ASN A 225 -9.58 14.27 8.24
N LEU A 226 -9.88 14.14 9.53
CA LEU A 226 -9.10 14.71 10.64
C LEU A 226 -8.65 13.59 11.56
N VAL A 227 -7.41 13.67 12.04
CA VAL A 227 -6.83 12.65 12.94
C VAL A 227 -7.62 12.53 14.24
N LYS A 228 -8.17 13.62 14.79
CA LYS A 228 -8.99 13.61 16.01
C LYS A 228 -10.26 12.75 15.92
N ASN A 229 -10.68 12.38 14.71
CA ASN A 229 -11.85 11.52 14.48
C ASN A 229 -11.47 10.03 14.40
N TRP A 230 -10.18 9.69 14.57
CA TRP A 230 -9.67 8.33 14.60
C TRP A 230 -9.50 7.85 16.03
N ASP A 231 -9.97 6.65 16.30
CA ASP A 231 -9.66 5.86 17.49
C ASP A 231 -8.71 4.69 17.15
N THR A 232 -8.36 3.90 18.14
CA THR A 232 -7.47 2.74 17.98
C THR A 232 -8.09 1.63 17.14
N ASP A 233 -9.42 1.58 17.03
CA ASP A 233 -10.14 0.51 16.33
C ASP A 233 -10.45 0.89 14.88
N THR A 234 -10.35 2.17 14.53
CA THR A 234 -10.70 2.70 13.20
C THR A 234 -9.91 2.02 12.08
N CYS A 235 -8.62 1.78 12.28
CA CYS A 235 -7.77 1.12 11.27
C CYS A 235 -8.24 -0.32 11.01
N SER A 236 -8.43 -1.11 12.05
CA SER A 236 -8.90 -2.51 11.95
C SER A 236 -10.33 -2.59 11.43
N TYR A 237 -11.20 -1.66 11.83
CA TYR A 237 -12.55 -1.53 11.28
C TYR A 237 -12.54 -1.31 9.77
N LEU A 238 -11.73 -0.36 9.27
CA LEU A 238 -11.64 -0.06 7.83
C LEU A 238 -11.13 -1.26 7.04
N VAL A 239 -10.08 -1.93 7.50
CA VAL A 239 -9.57 -3.15 6.84
C VAL A 239 -10.68 -4.19 6.75
N ASN A 240 -11.35 -4.49 7.86
CA ASN A 240 -12.44 -5.47 7.90
C ASN A 240 -13.61 -5.06 7.01
N TYR A 241 -13.98 -3.77 7.00
CA TYR A 241 -15.06 -3.24 6.17
C TYR A 241 -14.80 -3.49 4.67
N TYR A 242 -13.57 -3.24 4.20
CA TYR A 242 -13.23 -3.45 2.79
C TYR A 242 -13.02 -4.93 2.45
N LEU A 243 -12.44 -5.72 3.36
CA LEU A 243 -12.27 -7.17 3.17
C LEU A 243 -13.61 -7.90 3.07
N LYS A 244 -14.59 -7.56 3.90
CA LYS A 244 -15.95 -8.14 3.85
C LYS A 244 -16.69 -7.89 2.54
N ARG A 245 -16.29 -6.88 1.77
CA ARG A 245 -16.85 -6.57 0.45
C ARG A 245 -16.21 -7.33 -0.70
N LEU A 246 -15.09 -8.01 -0.42
CA LEU A 246 -14.47 -8.90 -1.40
C LEU A 246 -15.31 -10.16 -1.52
N ASN A 247 -15.86 -10.37 -2.72
CA ASN A 247 -16.62 -11.58 -3.02
C ASN A 247 -15.67 -12.63 -3.62
N MET A 248 -15.59 -13.78 -2.95
CA MET A 248 -14.85 -14.96 -3.39
C MET A 248 -15.74 -16.20 -3.47
N SER A 249 -17.06 -16.04 -3.43
CA SER A 249 -18.01 -17.10 -3.12
C SER A 249 -18.28 -18.06 -4.29
N GLU A 250 -17.96 -17.70 -5.53
CA GLU A 250 -18.27 -18.58 -6.69
C GLU A 250 -17.33 -19.77 -6.83
N VAL A 251 -16.29 -19.87 -6.02
CA VAL A 251 -15.17 -20.78 -6.27
C VAL A 251 -15.10 -21.96 -5.33
N LYS A 252 -15.68 -21.90 -4.13
CA LYS A 252 -15.70 -23.06 -3.25
C LYS A 252 -16.40 -24.28 -3.87
N ALA A 253 -17.33 -24.06 -4.78
CA ALA A 253 -18.02 -25.11 -5.51
C ALA A 253 -17.25 -25.66 -6.71
N LEU A 254 -16.35 -24.86 -7.33
CA LEU A 254 -15.67 -25.24 -8.56
C LEU A 254 -14.30 -25.91 -8.33
N VAL A 255 -13.62 -25.62 -7.21
CA VAL A 255 -12.23 -26.08 -7.00
C VAL A 255 -12.13 -27.47 -6.37
N SER A 256 -13.12 -27.93 -5.63
CA SER A 256 -13.08 -29.25 -4.99
C SER A 256 -13.36 -30.41 -5.96
N ASP A 257 -14.03 -30.16 -7.08
CA ASP A 257 -14.55 -31.24 -7.93
C ASP A 257 -13.98 -31.31 -9.37
N GLN A 258 -13.52 -30.17 -9.90
CA GLN A 258 -13.17 -30.12 -11.34
C GLN A 258 -11.77 -30.64 -11.65
N SER A 259 -10.82 -30.57 -10.72
CA SER A 259 -9.47 -31.11 -10.96
C SER A 259 -9.45 -32.64 -11.08
N GLU A 260 -10.45 -33.33 -10.53
CA GLU A 260 -10.57 -34.78 -10.66
C GLU A 260 -10.91 -35.24 -12.10
N ASN A 261 -11.55 -34.38 -12.88
CA ASN A 261 -11.89 -34.63 -14.27
C ASN A 261 -10.74 -34.35 -15.24
N LEU A 262 -9.66 -33.73 -14.79
CA LEU A 262 -8.48 -33.45 -15.60
C LEU A 262 -7.69 -34.75 -15.84
N LYS A 263 -7.23 -34.93 -17.08
CA LYS A 263 -6.24 -35.98 -17.41
C LYS A 263 -5.02 -35.85 -16.47
N PRO A 264 -4.40 -36.96 -16.03
CA PRO A 264 -3.32 -36.96 -15.04
C PRO A 264 -2.20 -35.92 -15.30
N ARG A 265 -1.79 -35.77 -16.57
CA ARG A 265 -0.78 -34.80 -16.99
C ARG A 265 -1.22 -33.33 -16.79
N LEU A 266 -2.50 -33.03 -17.08
CA LEU A 266 -3.05 -31.69 -16.90
C LEU A 266 -3.29 -31.36 -15.41
N LYS A 267 -3.70 -32.39 -14.65
CA LYS A 267 -3.84 -32.32 -13.20
C LYS A 267 -2.50 -31.96 -12.54
N ALA A 268 -1.40 -32.62 -12.93
CA ALA A 268 -0.07 -32.30 -12.42
C ALA A 268 0.35 -30.85 -12.75
N VAL A 269 0.12 -30.37 -13.96
CA VAL A 269 0.39 -28.99 -14.36
C VAL A 269 -0.47 -28.00 -13.59
N TYR A 270 -1.74 -28.33 -13.40
CA TYR A 270 -2.68 -27.50 -12.63
C TYR A 270 -2.29 -27.42 -11.14
N GLU A 271 -1.89 -28.54 -10.53
CA GLU A 271 -1.41 -28.54 -9.14
C GLU A 271 -0.12 -27.73 -8.98
N LEU A 272 0.85 -27.85 -9.89
CA LEU A 272 2.04 -27.00 -9.89
C LEU A 272 1.69 -25.52 -10.00
N TRP A 273 0.75 -25.16 -10.86
CA TRP A 273 0.26 -23.77 -10.98
C TRP A 273 -0.44 -23.29 -9.70
N LYS A 274 -1.26 -24.13 -9.05
CA LYS A 274 -1.89 -23.84 -7.74
C LYS A 274 -0.84 -23.58 -6.66
N LEU A 275 0.26 -24.33 -6.68
CA LEU A 275 1.39 -24.17 -5.75
C LEU A 275 2.26 -22.93 -6.05
N GLY A 276 1.94 -22.18 -7.08
CA GLY A 276 2.65 -20.94 -7.37
C GLY A 276 3.79 -21.06 -8.37
N HIS A 277 4.02 -22.22 -8.97
CA HIS A 277 5.09 -22.37 -9.96
C HIS A 277 4.79 -21.62 -11.27
N ASP A 278 5.82 -21.00 -11.85
CA ASP A 278 5.73 -20.38 -13.17
C ASP A 278 5.72 -21.46 -14.27
N ILE A 279 4.53 -21.92 -14.61
CA ILE A 279 4.33 -22.99 -15.63
C ILE A 279 4.89 -22.56 -16.99
N LYS A 280 4.88 -21.28 -17.29
CA LYS A 280 5.41 -20.77 -18.56
C LYS A 280 6.92 -20.94 -18.69
N SER A 281 7.66 -20.84 -17.58
CA SER A 281 9.12 -21.06 -17.56
C SER A 281 9.48 -22.54 -17.55
N MET A 282 8.58 -23.41 -17.03
CA MET A 282 8.83 -24.85 -16.87
C MET A 282 8.65 -25.67 -18.17
N TYR A 283 7.90 -25.14 -19.15
CA TYR A 283 7.58 -25.86 -20.38
C TYR A 283 7.92 -25.08 -21.65
N PRO A 284 8.29 -25.74 -22.74
CA PRO A 284 8.43 -25.10 -24.05
C PRO A 284 7.16 -24.35 -24.43
N ARG A 285 7.30 -23.18 -25.07
CA ARG A 285 6.20 -22.27 -25.42
C ARG A 285 4.96 -22.99 -26.01
N ARG A 286 5.16 -23.89 -26.99
CA ARG A 286 4.06 -24.64 -27.64
C ARG A 286 3.34 -25.56 -26.65
N THR A 287 4.08 -26.24 -25.77
CA THR A 287 3.53 -27.13 -24.74
C THR A 287 2.75 -26.35 -23.67
N TYR A 288 3.29 -25.23 -23.22
CA TYR A 288 2.61 -24.33 -22.28
C TYR A 288 1.25 -23.86 -22.83
N PHE A 289 1.19 -23.32 -24.07
CA PHE A 289 -0.07 -22.86 -24.64
C PHE A 289 -1.08 -23.99 -24.85
N ARG A 290 -0.61 -25.20 -25.20
CA ARG A 290 -1.48 -26.36 -25.28
C ARG A 290 -2.10 -26.71 -23.93
N TYR A 291 -1.31 -26.81 -22.87
CA TYR A 291 -1.82 -27.10 -21.51
C TYR A 291 -2.76 -25.99 -21.01
N ARG A 292 -2.42 -24.74 -21.22
CA ARG A 292 -3.28 -23.60 -20.90
C ARG A 292 -4.65 -23.72 -21.57
N ASN A 293 -4.68 -23.97 -22.87
CA ASN A 293 -5.92 -24.12 -23.64
C ASN A 293 -6.73 -25.34 -23.23
N GLU A 294 -6.06 -26.50 -23.00
CA GLU A 294 -6.72 -27.72 -22.57
C GLU A 294 -7.34 -27.53 -21.15
N ILE A 295 -6.61 -26.97 -20.18
CA ILE A 295 -7.11 -26.71 -18.83
C ILE A 295 -8.25 -25.69 -18.88
N MET A 296 -8.11 -24.61 -19.64
CA MET A 296 -9.17 -23.62 -19.83
C MET A 296 -10.44 -24.25 -20.42
N LYS A 297 -10.30 -25.15 -21.39
CA LYS A 297 -11.42 -25.84 -22.03
C LYS A 297 -12.11 -26.82 -21.08
N GLU A 298 -11.33 -27.58 -20.28
CA GLU A 298 -11.87 -28.65 -19.44
C GLU A 298 -12.46 -28.16 -18.12
N ILE A 299 -11.85 -27.13 -17.50
CA ILE A 299 -12.26 -26.64 -16.17
C ILE A 299 -12.44 -25.12 -16.08
N GLY A 300 -12.35 -24.39 -17.21
CA GLY A 300 -12.59 -22.95 -17.25
C GLY A 300 -11.52 -22.08 -16.58
N ILE A 301 -10.37 -22.66 -16.22
CA ILE A 301 -9.29 -21.95 -15.50
C ILE A 301 -8.16 -21.60 -16.45
N ASP A 302 -7.77 -20.32 -16.44
CA ASP A 302 -6.64 -19.82 -17.22
C ASP A 302 -5.33 -19.83 -16.39
N ILE A 303 -4.47 -20.86 -16.61
CA ILE A 303 -3.16 -20.95 -15.97
C ILE A 303 -2.12 -19.96 -16.54
N GLY A 304 -2.50 -19.11 -17.48
CA GLY A 304 -1.67 -18.04 -18.03
C GLY A 304 -1.83 -16.72 -17.32
N VAL A 305 -2.75 -16.64 -16.41
CA VAL A 305 -2.88 -15.51 -15.48
C VAL A 305 -1.86 -15.75 -14.35
N LEU A 306 -0.86 -14.88 -14.29
CA LEU A 306 0.21 -14.89 -13.29
C LEU A 306 -0.21 -14.10 -12.05
#